data_e6ba8a435526f442c887f08bba9c9b12
#
_entry.id   e6ba8a435526f442c887f08bba9c9b12
#
_cell.length_a   1.000
_cell.length_b   1.000
_cell.length_c   1.000
_cell.angle_alpha   90.00
_cell.angle_beta   90.00
_cell.angle_gamma   90.00
#
_symmetry.space_group_name_H-M   'P 1'
#
loop_
_entity.id
_entity.type
_entity.pdbx_description
1 polymer ?
#
loop_
_entity_poly.entity_id
_entity_poly.type
_entity_poly.pdbx_seq_one_letter_code
_entity_poly.pdbx_strand_id
1 'polypeptide(L)'
;PDTEEEIYGTFLEVWKLKALIKKYSDYVRWPIKMDVEHRESFETGEKDDNGNPKYDYRMVTENETVNSMIPIWQRSKSEVTDDDCIAWYKEKNRDRKDPCALVRINAEGAVSYKAMLFVPGEENENTFTGDNKGGITLYSNGVMIMEKCDKLVHDYFEFVKGVVDSPDLSLNISRELLQHDRQLRVIGQHF
;
A
#
# COMPACT_ATOMS: atom_id res chain seq x y z
N PRO A 1 -20.42 -15.39 -24.73
CA PRO A 1 -20.97 -14.68 -24.31
C PRO A 1 -20.54 -13.52 -23.52
N ASP A 2 -21.43 -12.92 -22.87
CA ASP A 2 -21.56 -11.58 -22.33
C ASP A 2 -20.74 -11.26 -21.08
N THR A 3 -19.91 -12.20 -20.60
CA THR A 3 -19.12 -12.08 -19.37
C THR A 3 -17.86 -11.23 -19.50
N GLU A 4 -17.29 -11.08 -20.69
CA GLU A 4 -16.05 -10.28 -20.85
C GLU A 4 -16.35 -8.77 -20.92
N GLU A 5 -17.42 -8.33 -21.57
CA GLU A 5 -17.78 -6.91 -21.63
C GLU A 5 -18.19 -6.35 -20.26
N GLU A 6 -18.91 -7.13 -19.45
CA GLU A 6 -19.21 -6.73 -18.06
C GLU A 6 -17.95 -6.59 -17.21
N ILE A 7 -16.95 -7.44 -17.42
CA ILE A 7 -15.67 -7.36 -16.70
C ILE A 7 -14.91 -6.08 -17.08
N TYR A 8 -14.84 -5.70 -18.34
CA TYR A 8 -14.15 -4.48 -18.79
C TYR A 8 -14.84 -3.21 -18.27
N GLY A 9 -16.16 -3.16 -18.25
CA GLY A 9 -16.93 -2.05 -17.71
C GLY A 9 -16.62 -1.74 -16.24
N THR A 10 -16.38 -2.75 -15.42
CA THR A 10 -16.05 -2.59 -14.00
C THR A 10 -14.71 -1.89 -13.75
N PHE A 11 -13.78 -1.92 -14.70
CA PHE A 11 -12.50 -1.20 -14.57
C PHE A 11 -12.63 0.33 -14.71
N LEU A 12 -13.77 0.81 -15.17
CA LEU A 12 -14.07 2.24 -15.24
C LEU A 12 -14.78 2.77 -13.98
N GLU A 13 -15.13 1.89 -13.06
CA GLU A 13 -15.76 2.30 -11.80
C GLU A 13 -14.74 3.00 -10.88
N VAL A 14 -15.12 4.17 -10.38
CA VAL A 14 -14.29 5.04 -9.54
C VAL A 14 -13.70 4.29 -8.35
N TRP A 15 -14.51 3.51 -7.64
CA TRP A 15 -14.06 2.76 -6.47
C TRP A 15 -13.00 1.71 -6.80
N LYS A 16 -13.12 1.05 -7.97
CA LYS A 16 -12.16 0.04 -8.42
C LYS A 16 -10.84 0.68 -8.87
N LEU A 17 -10.93 1.81 -9.58
CA LEU A 17 -9.76 2.60 -9.95
C LEU A 17 -9.03 3.11 -8.71
N LYS A 18 -9.75 3.66 -7.72
CA LYS A 18 -9.15 4.08 -6.43
C LYS A 18 -8.45 2.91 -5.75
N ALA A 19 -9.07 1.72 -5.70
CA ALA A 19 -8.48 0.53 -5.11
C ALA A 19 -7.21 0.07 -5.84
N LEU A 20 -7.19 0.10 -7.17
CA LEU A 20 -6.01 -0.24 -7.97
C LEU A 20 -4.88 0.77 -7.77
N ILE A 21 -5.19 2.07 -7.78
CA ILE A 21 -4.20 3.13 -7.54
C ILE A 21 -3.61 2.97 -6.14
N LYS A 22 -4.48 2.77 -5.13
CA LYS A 22 -4.06 2.56 -3.74
C LYS A 22 -3.18 1.32 -3.58
N LYS A 23 -3.45 0.27 -4.34
CA LYS A 23 -2.68 -0.97 -4.29
C LYS A 23 -1.31 -0.85 -4.96
N TYR A 24 -1.25 -0.33 -6.17
CA TYR A 24 -0.06 -0.42 -7.02
C TYR A 24 0.72 0.88 -7.16
N SER A 25 0.06 2.02 -7.04
CA SER A 25 0.60 3.34 -7.39
C SER A 25 0.39 4.39 -6.29
N ASP A 26 0.05 3.97 -5.07
CA ASP A 26 -0.22 4.89 -3.96
C ASP A 26 0.95 5.83 -3.67
N TYR A 27 2.16 5.33 -3.86
CA TYR A 27 3.39 6.06 -3.51
C TYR A 27 4.16 6.59 -4.73
N VAL A 28 3.52 6.63 -5.88
CA VAL A 28 4.08 7.37 -7.03
C VAL A 28 4.19 8.84 -6.64
N ARG A 29 5.37 9.44 -6.87
CA ARG A 29 5.71 10.79 -6.41
C ARG A 29 4.85 11.92 -7.01
N TRP A 30 4.09 11.64 -8.05
CA TRP A 30 3.21 12.58 -8.72
C TRP A 30 1.76 12.39 -8.29
N PRO A 31 0.98 13.48 -8.11
CA PRO A 31 -0.42 13.35 -7.76
C PRO A 31 -1.21 12.72 -8.90
N ILE A 32 -1.86 11.61 -8.60
CA ILE A 32 -2.84 10.99 -9.49
C ILE A 32 -4.19 11.61 -9.15
N LYS A 33 -4.75 12.37 -10.09
CA LYS A 33 -6.00 13.07 -9.90
C LYS A 33 -7.13 12.37 -10.64
N MET A 34 -8.30 12.37 -10.02
CA MET A 34 -9.51 11.78 -10.58
C MET A 34 -10.73 12.60 -10.21
N ASP A 35 -11.63 12.74 -11.16
CA ASP A 35 -12.93 13.33 -10.91
C ASP A 35 -13.81 12.30 -10.20
N VAL A 36 -14.28 12.65 -9.02
CA VAL A 36 -15.10 11.79 -8.15
C VAL A 36 -16.42 12.46 -7.90
N GLU A 37 -17.48 11.71 -8.17
CA GLU A 37 -18.83 12.15 -7.84
C GLU A 37 -19.15 11.72 -6.40
N HIS A 38 -19.59 12.67 -5.60
CA HIS A 38 -20.10 12.41 -4.27
C HIS A 38 -21.43 13.14 -4.04
N ARG A 39 -22.19 12.63 -3.10
CA ARG A 39 -23.47 13.19 -2.73
C ARG A 39 -23.28 14.19 -1.61
N GLU A 40 -23.54 15.45 -1.88
CA GLU A 40 -23.51 16.53 -0.91
C GLU A 40 -24.92 16.85 -0.43
N SER A 41 -25.12 16.91 0.89
CA SER A 41 -26.40 17.41 1.45
C SER A 41 -26.33 18.91 1.61
N PHE A 42 -27.41 19.58 1.25
CA PHE A 42 -27.59 21.01 1.49
C PHE A 42 -28.93 21.31 2.12
N GLU A 43 -28.98 22.34 2.93
CA GLU A 43 -30.22 22.81 3.56
C GLU A 43 -31.10 23.53 2.56
N THR A 44 -32.39 23.11 2.42
CA THR A 44 -33.31 23.67 1.45
C THR A 44 -33.87 25.02 1.88
N GLY A 45 -33.63 25.44 3.13
CA GLY A 45 -34.25 26.61 3.75
C GLY A 45 -35.67 26.37 4.24
N GLU A 46 -36.23 25.19 4.00
CA GLU A 46 -37.54 24.77 4.52
C GLU A 46 -37.37 24.03 5.85
N LYS A 47 -38.46 24.01 6.64
CA LYS A 47 -38.51 23.23 7.87
C LYS A 47 -39.54 22.11 7.74
N ASP A 48 -39.28 21.00 8.45
CA ASP A 48 -40.26 19.94 8.59
C ASP A 48 -41.39 20.32 9.55
N ASP A 49 -42.38 19.45 9.69
CA ASP A 49 -43.54 19.67 10.57
C ASP A 49 -43.18 19.82 12.06
N ASN A 50 -41.92 19.42 12.43
CA ASN A 50 -41.37 19.53 13.79
C ASN A 50 -40.46 20.76 13.95
N GLY A 51 -40.27 21.56 12.90
CA GLY A 51 -39.43 22.77 12.91
C GLY A 51 -37.94 22.52 12.63
N ASN A 52 -37.55 21.31 12.26
CA ASN A 52 -36.15 21.00 11.91
C ASN A 52 -35.87 21.37 10.46
N PRO A 53 -34.62 21.75 10.12
CA PRO A 53 -34.24 22.07 8.74
C PRO A 53 -34.35 20.83 7.84
N LYS A 54 -34.94 21.03 6.64
CA LYS A 54 -34.97 20.02 5.59
C LYS A 54 -33.70 20.05 4.78
N TYR A 55 -33.18 18.88 4.47
CA TYR A 55 -32.03 18.69 3.62
C TYR A 55 -32.41 18.00 2.31
N ASP A 56 -31.80 18.45 1.25
CA ASP A 56 -31.82 17.78 -0.05
C ASP A 56 -30.41 17.43 -0.47
N TYR A 57 -30.26 16.73 -1.57
CA TYR A 57 -28.97 16.19 -2.01
C TYR A 57 -28.72 16.57 -3.46
N ARG A 58 -27.45 16.93 -3.73
CA ARG A 58 -26.98 17.14 -5.10
C ARG A 58 -25.75 16.28 -5.34
N MET A 59 -25.56 15.86 -6.60
CA MET A 59 -24.31 15.26 -7.03
C MET A 59 -23.30 16.36 -7.35
N VAL A 60 -22.14 16.26 -6.75
CA VAL A 60 -21.02 17.18 -6.95
C VAL A 60 -19.84 16.38 -7.45
N THR A 61 -19.20 16.86 -8.52
CA THR A 61 -17.97 16.29 -9.05
C THR A 61 -16.80 17.10 -8.51
N GLU A 62 -15.90 16.43 -7.80
CA GLU A 62 -14.68 17.03 -7.24
C GLU A 62 -13.44 16.34 -7.79
N ASN A 63 -12.40 17.13 -8.13
CA ASN A 63 -11.13 16.60 -8.59
C ASN A 63 -10.24 16.29 -7.40
N GLU A 64 -10.19 15.02 -7.02
CA GLU A 64 -9.42 14.53 -5.87
C GLU A 64 -8.05 13.99 -6.27
N THR A 65 -7.05 14.19 -5.38
CA THR A 65 -5.79 13.43 -5.44
C THR A 65 -5.97 12.11 -4.70
N VAL A 66 -5.88 10.99 -5.42
CA VAL A 66 -6.25 9.67 -4.93
C VAL A 66 -5.09 8.82 -4.42
N ASN A 67 -3.85 9.28 -4.60
CA ASN A 67 -2.65 8.61 -4.09
C ASN A 67 -1.98 9.40 -2.97
N SER A 68 -1.21 8.71 -2.13
CA SER A 68 -0.52 9.29 -0.96
C SER A 68 0.83 9.93 -1.29
N MET A 69 1.40 9.66 -2.44
CA MET A 69 2.67 10.16 -3.01
C MET A 69 3.92 9.82 -2.20
N ILE A 70 4.01 10.23 -0.93
CA ILE A 70 5.22 10.06 -0.12
C ILE A 70 5.01 8.96 0.91
N PRO A 71 5.62 7.79 0.72
CA PRO A 71 5.49 6.68 1.65
C PRO A 71 6.21 6.96 2.98
N ILE A 72 5.71 6.35 4.04
CA ILE A 72 6.23 6.52 5.39
C ILE A 72 7.71 6.12 5.50
N TRP A 73 8.15 5.08 4.79
CA TRP A 73 9.54 4.60 4.78
C TRP A 73 10.51 5.50 4.02
N GLN A 74 10.00 6.43 3.21
CA GLN A 74 10.82 7.43 2.52
C GLN A 74 11.13 8.64 3.40
N ARG A 75 10.33 8.87 4.45
CA ARG A 75 10.48 10.00 5.37
C ARG A 75 11.61 9.77 6.37
N SER A 76 12.17 10.86 6.86
CA SER A 76 13.23 10.81 7.88
C SER A 76 12.70 10.35 9.25
N LYS A 77 13.61 9.87 10.10
CA LYS A 77 13.25 9.50 11.49
C LYS A 77 12.78 10.70 12.32
N SER A 78 13.11 11.92 11.93
CA SER A 78 12.65 13.14 12.58
C SER A 78 11.21 13.52 12.22
N GLU A 79 10.71 13.04 11.07
CA GLU A 79 9.35 13.32 10.57
C GLU A 79 8.36 12.23 10.92
N VAL A 80 8.84 11.01 11.16
CA VAL A 80 8.01 9.83 11.41
C VAL A 80 8.55 9.07 12.59
N THR A 81 7.74 8.95 13.62
CA THR A 81 8.05 8.20 14.83
C THR A 81 7.92 6.69 14.62
N ASP A 82 8.44 5.90 15.55
CA ASP A 82 8.25 4.45 15.50
C ASP A 82 6.78 4.08 15.75
N ASP A 83 6.04 4.88 16.55
CA ASP A 83 4.60 4.70 16.74
C ASP A 83 3.79 4.88 15.43
N ASP A 84 4.18 5.87 14.61
CA ASP A 84 3.58 6.05 13.28
C ASP A 84 3.83 4.85 12.37
N CYS A 85 5.04 4.28 12.44
CA CYS A 85 5.39 3.07 11.69
C CYS A 85 4.58 1.85 12.17
N ILE A 86 4.38 1.71 13.48
CA ILE A 86 3.57 0.65 14.08
C ILE A 86 2.10 0.81 13.68
N ALA A 87 1.57 2.02 13.72
CA ALA A 87 0.21 2.29 13.27
C ALA A 87 0.01 1.92 11.79
N TRP A 88 0.96 2.31 10.93
CA TRP A 88 0.97 1.91 9.51
C TRP A 88 1.02 0.39 9.34
N TYR A 89 1.87 -0.31 10.11
CA TYR A 89 1.95 -1.77 10.07
C TYR A 89 0.61 -2.43 10.39
N LYS A 90 -0.05 -1.98 11.46
CA LYS A 90 -1.35 -2.51 11.91
C LYS A 90 -2.44 -2.31 10.86
N GLU A 91 -2.49 -1.14 10.26
CA GLU A 91 -3.44 -0.83 9.19
C GLU A 91 -3.19 -1.69 7.94
N LYS A 92 -1.93 -1.73 7.48
CA LYS A 92 -1.53 -2.44 6.26
C LYS A 92 -1.75 -3.95 6.34
N ASN A 93 -1.45 -4.54 7.49
CA ASN A 93 -1.55 -5.98 7.71
C ASN A 93 -2.86 -6.40 8.36
N ARG A 94 -3.75 -5.44 8.69
CA ARG A 94 -4.98 -5.67 9.48
C ARG A 94 -4.67 -6.42 10.78
N ASP A 95 -3.52 -6.13 11.36
CA ASP A 95 -3.07 -6.69 12.63
C ASP A 95 -3.55 -5.81 13.79
N ARG A 96 -4.05 -6.41 14.86
CA ARG A 96 -4.53 -5.67 16.03
C ARG A 96 -3.43 -5.45 17.06
N LYS A 97 -2.37 -6.27 17.00
CA LYS A 97 -1.27 -6.23 17.96
C LYS A 97 -0.08 -5.48 17.40
N ASP A 98 0.70 -4.95 18.31
CA ASP A 98 1.93 -4.29 17.95
C ASP A 98 2.97 -5.33 17.53
N PRO A 99 3.85 -5.01 16.56
CA PRO A 99 4.98 -5.86 16.24
C PRO A 99 5.95 -5.90 17.41
N CYS A 100 6.62 -7.02 17.62
CA CYS A 100 7.63 -7.14 18.69
C CYS A 100 8.96 -6.49 18.29
N ALA A 101 9.19 -6.21 17.02
CA ALA A 101 10.36 -5.47 16.54
C ALA A 101 10.05 -4.68 15.25
N LEU A 102 10.71 -3.53 15.12
CA LEU A 102 10.72 -2.68 13.94
C LEU A 102 12.18 -2.39 13.55
N VAL A 103 12.51 -2.64 12.28
CA VAL A 103 13.82 -2.31 11.71
C VAL A 103 13.63 -1.35 10.54
N ARG A 104 14.30 -0.20 10.60
CA ARG A 104 14.30 0.80 9.52
C ARG A 104 15.70 0.88 8.92
N ILE A 105 15.82 0.60 7.63
CA ILE A 105 17.08 0.59 6.88
C ILE A 105 17.04 1.69 5.84
N ASN A 106 18.14 2.44 5.74
CA ASN A 106 18.44 3.32 4.62
C ASN A 106 19.86 2.97 4.15
N ALA A 107 19.94 2.22 3.09
CA ALA A 107 21.21 1.77 2.52
C ALA A 107 21.52 2.57 1.25
N GLU A 108 22.75 3.06 1.17
CA GLU A 108 23.30 3.77 0.03
C GLU A 108 24.62 3.13 -0.35
N GLY A 109 24.77 2.70 -1.61
CA GLY A 109 25.98 2.01 -2.06
C GLY A 109 25.86 1.47 -3.47
N ALA A 110 26.35 0.24 -3.67
CA ALA A 110 26.24 -0.45 -4.96
C ALA A 110 24.78 -0.70 -5.38
N VAL A 111 23.89 -0.83 -4.40
CA VAL A 111 22.44 -0.82 -4.55
C VAL A 111 21.89 0.06 -3.45
N SER A 112 21.06 1.02 -3.81
CA SER A 112 20.41 1.91 -2.85
C SER A 112 19.00 1.41 -2.57
N TYR A 113 18.62 1.34 -1.30
CA TYR A 113 17.25 0.95 -0.92
C TYR A 113 16.87 1.47 0.45
N LYS A 114 15.57 1.61 0.66
CA LYS A 114 14.97 1.82 1.97
C LYS A 114 14.11 0.64 2.33
N ALA A 115 14.18 0.22 3.58
CA ALA A 115 13.36 -0.87 4.08
C ALA A 115 12.74 -0.52 5.45
N MET A 116 11.55 -1.05 5.67
CA MET A 116 10.86 -1.01 6.93
C MET A 116 10.28 -2.39 7.21
N LEU A 117 10.89 -3.10 8.16
CA LEU A 117 10.62 -4.49 8.45
C LEU A 117 10.03 -4.62 9.85
N PHE A 118 9.09 -5.53 9.99
CA PHE A 118 8.38 -5.80 11.24
C PHE A 118 8.40 -7.28 11.55
N VAL A 119 8.67 -7.59 12.82
CA VAL A 119 8.44 -8.92 13.36
C VAL A 119 7.08 -8.91 14.05
N PRO A 120 6.10 -9.72 13.60
CA PRO A 120 4.79 -9.79 14.25
C PRO A 120 4.89 -10.12 15.74
N GLY A 121 4.01 -9.52 16.55
CA GLY A 121 3.99 -9.76 18.00
C GLY A 121 3.36 -11.10 18.41
N GLU A 122 2.62 -11.75 17.51
CA GLU A 122 2.05 -13.08 17.70
C GLU A 122 2.17 -13.90 16.43
N GLU A 123 2.43 -15.19 16.61
CA GLU A 123 2.20 -16.17 15.56
C GLU A 123 0.69 -16.25 15.29
N ASN A 124 0.26 -15.91 14.11
CA ASN A 124 -1.07 -16.30 13.67
C ASN A 124 -1.08 -17.83 13.55
N GLU A 125 -2.01 -18.50 14.22
CA GLU A 125 -2.20 -19.96 14.15
C GLU A 125 -2.31 -20.48 12.71
N ASN A 126 -2.63 -19.61 11.76
CA ASN A 126 -2.69 -19.89 10.32
C ASN A 126 -1.33 -19.76 9.59
N THR A 127 -0.23 -19.46 10.28
CA THR A 127 1.10 -19.36 9.63
C THR A 127 1.54 -20.74 9.10
N PHE A 128 1.11 -21.82 9.75
CA PHE A 128 1.39 -23.19 9.32
C PHE A 128 0.50 -23.71 8.18
N THR A 129 -0.61 -23.06 7.86
CA THR A 129 -1.54 -23.50 6.80
C THR A 129 -1.22 -22.91 5.40
N GLY A 130 -0.12 -22.18 5.25
CA GLY A 130 0.38 -21.71 3.95
C GLY A 130 -0.27 -20.42 3.44
N ASP A 131 -1.45 -20.04 3.89
CA ASP A 131 -2.19 -18.89 3.35
C ASP A 131 -1.77 -17.54 4.00
N ASN A 132 -1.09 -17.57 5.14
CA ASN A 132 -0.72 -16.38 5.92
C ASN A 132 0.80 -16.24 6.13
N LYS A 133 1.60 -16.77 5.23
CA LYS A 133 3.03 -16.45 5.19
C LYS A 133 3.18 -14.94 5.18
N GLY A 134 4.02 -14.41 6.04
CA GLY A 134 4.47 -13.03 6.01
C GLY A 134 4.91 -12.66 4.59
N GLY A 135 5.58 -11.61 4.43
CA GLY A 135 6.16 -11.27 3.15
C GLY A 135 6.54 -9.80 3.09
N ILE A 136 7.59 -9.55 2.36
CA ILE A 136 8.10 -8.23 2.11
C ILE A 136 7.51 -7.74 0.79
N THR A 137 6.80 -6.61 0.83
CA THR A 137 6.31 -5.96 -0.38
C THR A 137 7.45 -5.18 -1.03
N LEU A 138 7.66 -5.43 -2.31
CA LEU A 138 8.73 -4.81 -3.08
C LEU A 138 8.20 -3.65 -3.90
N TYR A 139 8.87 -2.50 -3.77
CA TYR A 139 8.59 -1.29 -4.52
C TYR A 139 9.81 -0.86 -5.35
N SER A 140 9.56 -0.20 -6.45
CA SER A 140 10.54 0.58 -7.20
C SER A 140 9.98 1.97 -7.47
N ASN A 141 10.65 3.00 -6.95
CA ASN A 141 10.20 4.39 -7.08
C ASN A 141 8.73 4.61 -6.69
N GLY A 142 8.25 3.94 -5.63
CA GLY A 142 6.88 4.05 -5.13
C GLY A 142 5.84 3.24 -5.92
N VAL A 143 6.27 2.48 -6.94
CA VAL A 143 5.41 1.54 -7.67
C VAL A 143 5.58 0.15 -7.08
N MET A 144 4.49 -0.50 -6.71
CA MET A 144 4.53 -1.87 -6.21
C MET A 144 4.84 -2.86 -7.33
N ILE A 145 5.95 -3.58 -7.19
CA ILE A 145 6.37 -4.63 -8.12
C ILE A 145 5.82 -5.99 -7.69
N MET A 146 5.91 -6.29 -6.39
CA MET A 146 5.54 -7.60 -5.85
C MET A 146 5.00 -7.47 -4.43
N GLU A 147 3.88 -8.12 -4.12
CA GLU A 147 3.26 -8.08 -2.79
C GLU A 147 3.99 -8.93 -1.74
N LYS A 148 4.54 -10.06 -2.17
CA LYS A 148 5.26 -10.99 -1.30
C LYS A 148 6.51 -11.45 -2.04
N CYS A 149 7.65 -10.90 -1.66
CA CYS A 149 8.94 -11.29 -2.20
C CYS A 149 9.61 -12.28 -1.24
N ASP A 150 9.61 -13.55 -1.62
CA ASP A 150 10.22 -14.66 -0.89
C ASP A 150 11.74 -14.71 -1.02
N LYS A 151 12.33 -13.91 -1.94
CA LYS A 151 13.78 -13.90 -2.22
C LYS A 151 14.58 -12.96 -1.34
N LEU A 152 13.92 -12.10 -0.57
CA LEU A 152 14.59 -11.10 0.26
C LEU A 152 14.96 -11.61 1.64
N VAL A 153 14.30 -12.67 2.11
CA VAL A 153 14.55 -13.26 3.43
C VAL A 153 14.71 -14.76 3.31
N HIS A 154 15.50 -15.34 4.21
CA HIS A 154 15.61 -16.78 4.31
C HIS A 154 14.31 -17.41 4.82
N ASP A 155 14.06 -18.66 4.49
CA ASP A 155 12.84 -19.41 4.83
C ASP A 155 12.48 -19.33 6.32
N TYR A 156 13.47 -19.29 7.22
CA TYR A 156 13.26 -19.16 8.66
C TYR A 156 12.82 -17.76 9.12
N PHE A 157 12.84 -16.77 8.23
CA PHE A 157 12.32 -15.42 8.46
C PHE A 157 11.04 -15.11 7.65
N GLU A 158 10.38 -16.13 7.11
CA GLU A 158 9.15 -15.95 6.31
C GLU A 158 8.02 -15.22 7.06
N PHE A 159 8.09 -15.17 8.39
CA PHE A 159 7.14 -14.44 9.23
C PHE A 159 7.33 -12.91 9.19
N VAL A 160 8.50 -12.43 8.76
CA VAL A 160 8.79 -11.00 8.67
C VAL A 160 7.89 -10.35 7.64
N LYS A 161 7.28 -9.23 8.01
CA LYS A 161 6.44 -8.40 7.16
C LYS A 161 7.10 -7.04 6.96
N GLY A 162 6.77 -6.38 5.86
CA GLY A 162 7.29 -5.04 5.64
C GLY A 162 7.38 -4.65 4.19
N VAL A 163 8.23 -3.67 3.94
CA VAL A 163 8.45 -3.11 2.60
C VAL A 163 9.92 -2.91 2.33
N VAL A 164 10.29 -3.07 1.06
CA VAL A 164 11.58 -2.66 0.49
C VAL A 164 11.31 -1.82 -0.73
N ASP A 165 11.92 -0.67 -0.81
CA ASP A 165 11.79 0.26 -1.94
C ASP A 165 13.18 0.63 -2.45
N SER A 166 13.46 0.32 -3.71
CA SER A 166 14.75 0.59 -4.34
C SER A 166 14.55 1.24 -5.72
N PRO A 167 15.18 2.39 -5.97
CA PRO A 167 15.15 3.02 -7.29
C PRO A 167 15.95 2.23 -8.34
N ASP A 168 16.85 1.35 -7.89
CA ASP A 168 17.73 0.57 -8.76
C ASP A 168 17.04 -0.67 -9.34
N LEU A 169 15.85 -1.01 -8.84
CA LEU A 169 15.04 -2.10 -9.38
C LEU A 169 14.29 -1.64 -10.63
N SER A 170 14.34 -2.44 -11.68
CA SER A 170 13.65 -2.15 -12.93
C SER A 170 12.14 -2.36 -12.81
N LEU A 171 11.34 -1.43 -13.33
CA LEU A 171 9.87 -1.54 -13.41
C LEU A 171 9.40 -2.52 -14.50
N ASN A 172 10.26 -2.88 -15.45
CA ASN A 172 9.92 -3.75 -16.59
C ASN A 172 10.06 -5.24 -16.30
N ILE A 173 9.98 -5.64 -15.04
CA ILE A 173 10.32 -7.00 -14.64
C ILE A 173 9.06 -7.85 -14.58
N SER A 174 8.98 -8.88 -15.44
CA SER A 174 8.10 -10.02 -15.17
C SER A 174 8.59 -10.73 -13.90
N ARG A 175 7.69 -11.33 -13.12
CA ARG A 175 8.03 -12.09 -11.91
C ARG A 175 9.19 -13.07 -12.12
N GLU A 176 9.30 -13.65 -13.30
CA GLU A 176 10.34 -14.61 -13.70
C GLU A 176 11.72 -13.95 -13.82
N LEU A 177 11.81 -12.72 -14.31
CA LEU A 177 13.06 -11.97 -14.44
C LEU A 177 13.59 -11.48 -13.08
N LEU A 178 12.68 -11.14 -12.12
CA LEU A 178 13.08 -10.79 -10.74
C LEU A 178 13.84 -11.92 -10.04
N GLN A 179 13.59 -13.18 -10.37
CA GLN A 179 14.31 -14.32 -9.77
C GLN A 179 15.81 -14.30 -10.07
N HIS A 180 16.22 -13.62 -11.13
CA HIS A 180 17.63 -13.49 -11.56
C HIS A 180 18.20 -12.09 -11.36
N ASP A 181 17.44 -11.17 -10.75
CA ASP A 181 17.88 -9.81 -10.52
C ASP A 181 19.04 -9.79 -9.52
N ARG A 182 20.17 -9.23 -9.97
CA ARG A 182 21.39 -9.10 -9.15
C ARG A 182 21.17 -8.16 -7.98
N GLN A 183 20.42 -7.07 -8.19
CA GLN A 183 20.13 -6.06 -7.17
C GLN A 183 19.33 -6.69 -6.04
N LEU A 184 18.31 -7.48 -6.38
CA LEU A 184 17.48 -8.16 -5.38
C LEU A 184 18.32 -9.12 -4.50
N ARG A 185 19.26 -9.85 -5.11
CA ARG A 185 20.18 -10.71 -4.37
C ARG A 185 21.10 -9.93 -3.43
N VAL A 186 21.60 -8.79 -3.88
CA VAL A 186 22.45 -7.91 -3.04
C VAL A 186 21.64 -7.39 -1.85
N ILE A 187 20.40 -6.96 -2.05
CA ILE A 187 19.52 -6.51 -0.97
C ILE A 187 19.29 -7.65 0.03
N GLY A 188 18.94 -8.86 -0.46
CA GLY A 188 18.68 -10.02 0.40
C GLY A 188 19.89 -10.50 1.21
N GLN A 189 21.12 -10.20 0.78
CA GLN A 189 22.34 -10.52 1.54
C GLN A 189 22.56 -9.59 2.75
N HIS A 190 21.83 -8.47 2.81
CA HIS A 190 21.90 -7.50 3.91
C HIS A 190 20.86 -7.76 5.01
N PHE A 191 19.93 -8.70 4.79
CA PHE A 191 18.91 -9.13 5.74
C PHE A 191 19.30 -10.42 6.44
#